data_226f20d5a351f76dffc24136746d5963
#
_entry.id   226f20d5a351f76dffc24136746d5963
#
_cell.length_a   1.000
_cell.length_b   1.000
_cell.length_c   1.000
_cell.angle_alpha   90.00
_cell.angle_beta   90.00
_cell.angle_gamma   90.00
#
_symmetry.space_group_name_H-M   'P 1'
#
loop_
_entity.id
_entity.type
_entity.pdbx_description
1 polymer ?
#
loop_
_entity_poly.entity_id
_entity_poly.type
_entity_poly.pdbx_seq_one_letter_code
_entity_poly.pdbx_strand_id
1 'polypeptide(L)'
;MRHLFTLALMGAMTGVLALAGASWADDAEMVSLESSADSRGWDGVGKLVLGDRGFCTGALIAPNLVLTAAHCLYDKTTGVQLRPEEIEFQAGFRNGRALAYRSVARAVAHPDYRNAAEDGLDRVIADVALLELSQPIRLPSLQPFETGAVPVEGDVVAVVSYAQYREEAPSIQETCDVLAGREDALILTCSVDFGSSGAPVFVVRDGVARIVSVISAKAEVDGHKVSLAVPLAGALATLEEALAASRQGS
;
A
#
# COMPACT_ATOMS: atom_id res chain seq x y z
N MET A 1 84.65 26.40 0.27
CA MET A 1 83.55 26.76 -0.65
C MET A 1 82.57 25.59 -0.58
N ARG A 2 81.47 25.80 0.16
CA ARG A 2 80.47 24.74 0.46
C ARG A 2 79.20 25.09 -0.27
N HIS A 3 78.82 24.25 -1.22
CA HIS A 3 77.55 24.40 -1.92
C HIS A 3 76.42 23.71 -1.13
N LEU A 4 75.46 24.48 -0.69
CA LEU A 4 74.20 24.00 -0.09
C LEU A 4 73.20 23.71 -1.22
N PHE A 5 72.79 22.44 -1.32
CA PHE A 5 71.67 22.03 -2.15
C PHE A 5 70.39 22.05 -1.31
N THR A 6 69.47 22.88 -1.71
CA THR A 6 68.12 22.97 -1.12
C THR A 6 67.21 21.98 -1.89
N LEU A 7 66.74 20.92 -1.23
CA LEU A 7 65.71 20.03 -1.77
C LEU A 7 64.33 20.64 -1.48
N ALA A 8 63.56 20.94 -2.54
CA ALA A 8 62.17 21.28 -2.43
C ALA A 8 61.31 20.02 -2.44
N LEU A 9 60.60 19.73 -1.33
CA LEU A 9 59.59 18.69 -1.25
C LEU A 9 58.27 19.19 -1.85
N MET A 10 57.86 18.65 -3.02
CA MET A 10 56.52 18.80 -3.56
C MET A 10 55.59 17.76 -2.90
N GLY A 11 54.73 18.22 -2.02
CA GLY A 11 53.68 17.42 -1.44
C GLY A 11 52.51 17.26 -2.44
N ALA A 12 52.31 16.06 -2.93
CA ALA A 12 51.14 15.69 -3.70
C ALA A 12 49.92 15.47 -2.76
N MET A 13 48.98 16.38 -2.80
CA MET A 13 47.72 16.31 -2.06
C MET A 13 46.72 15.45 -2.87
N THR A 14 46.67 14.15 -2.60
CA THR A 14 45.67 13.24 -3.16
C THR A 14 44.33 13.51 -2.47
N GLY A 15 43.43 14.23 -3.16
CA GLY A 15 42.06 14.40 -2.76
C GLY A 15 41.28 13.08 -2.91
N VAL A 16 40.91 12.48 -1.78
CA VAL A 16 39.95 11.35 -1.77
C VAL A 16 38.58 11.93 -2.00
N LEU A 17 38.03 11.75 -3.22
CA LEU A 17 36.59 11.93 -3.46
C LEU A 17 35.86 10.82 -2.70
N ALA A 18 35.22 11.17 -1.59
CA ALA A 18 34.24 10.30 -0.95
C ALA A 18 33.00 10.24 -1.87
N LEU A 19 32.83 9.14 -2.58
CA LEU A 19 31.56 8.77 -3.19
C LEU A 19 30.57 8.54 -2.04
N ALA A 20 29.65 9.49 -1.85
CA ALA A 20 28.49 9.26 -1.00
C ALA A 20 27.63 8.19 -1.68
N GLY A 21 27.84 6.93 -1.30
CA GLY A 21 26.94 5.84 -1.64
C GLY A 21 25.58 6.17 -1.06
N ALA A 22 24.52 6.12 -1.88
CA ALA A 22 23.17 6.16 -1.38
C ALA A 22 23.02 4.99 -0.39
N SER A 23 22.89 5.29 0.90
CA SER A 23 22.49 4.31 1.90
C SER A 23 21.05 3.96 1.61
N TRP A 24 20.81 2.74 1.10
CA TRP A 24 19.49 2.14 1.17
C TRP A 24 19.17 2.01 2.65
N ALA A 25 18.06 2.60 3.08
CA ALA A 25 17.61 2.48 4.46
C ALA A 25 17.48 0.99 4.77
N ASP A 26 18.09 0.58 5.89
CA ASP A 26 17.91 -0.75 6.45
C ASP A 26 16.42 -1.03 6.54
N ASP A 27 15.95 -2.23 6.11
CA ASP A 27 14.54 -2.60 6.09
C ASP A 27 13.90 -2.25 7.43
N ALA A 28 13.13 -1.16 7.49
CA ALA A 28 12.42 -0.77 8.71
C ALA A 28 11.53 -1.92 9.14
N GLU A 29 11.67 -2.35 10.38
CA GLU A 29 11.06 -3.57 10.90
C GLU A 29 9.54 -3.49 10.79
N MET A 30 8.95 -4.56 10.26
CA MET A 30 7.50 -4.75 10.20
C MET A 30 6.99 -5.17 11.58
N VAL A 31 6.22 -4.30 12.26
CA VAL A 31 5.71 -4.53 13.62
C VAL A 31 4.30 -5.12 13.56
N SER A 32 4.09 -6.26 14.21
CA SER A 32 2.75 -6.89 14.31
C SER A 32 1.87 -6.14 15.31
N LEU A 33 0.62 -5.85 14.91
CA LEU A 33 -0.37 -5.15 15.73
C LEU A 33 -1.30 -6.16 16.43
N GLU A 34 -0.76 -6.96 17.35
CA GLU A 34 -1.44 -8.11 17.94
C GLU A 34 -2.46 -7.74 19.01
N SER A 35 -2.26 -6.65 19.71
CA SER A 35 -3.18 -6.19 20.76
C SER A 35 -4.07 -5.05 20.28
N SER A 36 -5.20 -4.82 20.98
CA SER A 36 -6.06 -3.67 20.73
C SER A 36 -5.41 -2.33 21.09
N ALA A 37 -4.33 -2.36 21.86
CA ALA A 37 -3.54 -1.16 22.16
C ALA A 37 -2.64 -0.81 20.98
N ASP A 38 -1.98 -1.81 20.40
CA ASP A 38 -1.07 -1.64 19.25
C ASP A 38 -1.82 -1.23 17.98
N SER A 39 -3.02 -1.80 17.75
CA SER A 39 -3.82 -1.51 16.55
C SER A 39 -4.66 -0.25 16.64
N ARG A 40 -4.62 0.45 17.78
CA ARG A 40 -5.41 1.67 17.96
C ARG A 40 -5.09 2.72 16.87
N GLY A 41 -6.12 3.16 16.16
CA GLY A 41 -6.00 4.07 15.03
C GLY A 41 -5.85 3.36 13.68
N TRP A 42 -5.57 2.04 13.67
CA TRP A 42 -5.40 1.25 12.47
C TRP A 42 -6.54 0.24 12.23
N ASP A 43 -7.54 0.20 13.11
CA ASP A 43 -8.67 -0.76 13.06
C ASP A 43 -9.55 -0.61 11.80
N GLY A 44 -9.45 0.51 11.09
CA GLY A 44 -10.06 0.71 9.76
C GLY A 44 -9.41 -0.11 8.65
N VAL A 45 -8.18 -0.64 8.86
CA VAL A 45 -7.58 -1.61 7.96
C VAL A 45 -8.15 -2.99 8.27
N GLY A 46 -8.53 -3.73 7.24
CA GLY A 46 -9.17 -5.03 7.38
C GLY A 46 -8.64 -6.05 6.38
N LYS A 47 -8.86 -7.31 6.71
CA LYS A 47 -8.62 -8.45 5.83
C LYS A 47 -9.80 -8.60 4.87
N LEU A 48 -9.53 -8.73 3.58
CA LEU A 48 -10.51 -9.07 2.56
C LEU A 48 -10.41 -10.56 2.25
N VAL A 49 -11.38 -11.32 2.71
CA VAL A 49 -11.47 -12.75 2.41
C VAL A 49 -12.18 -12.93 1.07
N LEU A 50 -11.56 -13.67 0.16
CA LEU A 50 -11.99 -13.85 -1.23
C LEU A 50 -12.54 -15.28 -1.44
N GLY A 51 -13.54 -15.67 -0.65
CA GLY A 51 -14.03 -17.03 -0.60
C GLY A 51 -12.92 -17.99 -0.14
N ASP A 52 -12.68 -19.05 -0.90
CA ASP A 52 -11.61 -20.04 -0.69
C ASP A 52 -10.31 -19.75 -1.47
N ARG A 53 -10.25 -18.59 -2.13
CA ARG A 53 -9.16 -18.20 -3.06
C ARG A 53 -8.03 -17.40 -2.41
N GLY A 54 -8.11 -17.18 -1.09
CA GLY A 54 -7.13 -16.44 -0.32
C GLY A 54 -7.67 -15.11 0.20
N PHE A 55 -6.76 -14.14 0.39
CA PHE A 55 -7.12 -12.85 0.95
C PHE A 55 -6.30 -11.70 0.36
N CYS A 56 -6.82 -10.52 0.52
CA CYS A 56 -6.18 -9.23 0.30
C CYS A 56 -6.30 -8.36 1.57
N THR A 57 -5.76 -7.17 1.51
CA THR A 57 -5.96 -6.11 2.51
C THR A 57 -6.88 -5.05 1.92
N GLY A 58 -7.66 -4.38 2.76
CA GLY A 58 -8.45 -3.21 2.37
C GLY A 58 -8.55 -2.22 3.51
N ALA A 59 -8.97 -1.00 3.22
CA ALA A 59 -9.12 0.05 4.21
C ALA A 59 -10.47 0.75 4.10
N LEU A 60 -11.11 0.96 5.24
CA LEU A 60 -12.37 1.70 5.34
C LEU A 60 -12.11 3.19 5.09
N ILE A 61 -12.74 3.77 4.07
CA ILE A 61 -12.67 5.22 3.73
C ILE A 61 -13.99 5.96 3.97
N ALA A 62 -15.08 5.22 4.13
CA ALA A 62 -16.37 5.73 4.62
C ALA A 62 -17.06 4.60 5.40
N PRO A 63 -18.12 4.84 6.17
CA PRO A 63 -18.75 3.79 6.97
C PRO A 63 -19.17 2.55 6.19
N ASN A 64 -19.37 2.63 4.89
CA ASN A 64 -19.75 1.54 4.01
C ASN A 64 -18.87 1.41 2.75
N LEU A 65 -17.71 2.09 2.70
CA LEU A 65 -16.81 2.01 1.55
C LEU A 65 -15.42 1.52 1.98
N VAL A 66 -14.94 0.50 1.29
CA VAL A 66 -13.60 -0.07 1.46
C VAL A 66 -12.81 0.14 0.17
N LEU A 67 -11.60 0.66 0.32
CA LEU A 67 -10.60 0.82 -0.72
C LEU A 67 -9.69 -0.41 -0.73
N THR A 68 -9.35 -0.92 -1.92
CA THR A 68 -8.45 -2.06 -2.12
C THR A 68 -7.85 -2.04 -3.53
N ALA A 69 -7.08 -3.07 -3.90
CA ALA A 69 -6.57 -3.24 -5.27
C ALA A 69 -7.63 -3.89 -6.19
N ALA A 70 -7.63 -3.50 -7.46
CA ALA A 70 -8.60 -4.03 -8.44
C ALA A 70 -8.38 -5.53 -8.71
N HIS A 71 -7.12 -5.99 -8.76
CA HIS A 71 -6.84 -7.41 -8.98
C HIS A 71 -7.40 -8.33 -7.88
N CYS A 72 -7.68 -7.80 -6.68
CA CYS A 72 -8.34 -8.54 -5.60
C CYS A 72 -9.80 -8.92 -5.94
N LEU A 73 -10.39 -8.30 -6.94
CA LEU A 73 -11.74 -8.60 -7.41
C LEU A 73 -11.78 -9.75 -8.43
N TYR A 74 -10.64 -10.35 -8.78
CA TYR A 74 -10.57 -11.35 -9.82
C TYR A 74 -9.93 -12.65 -9.31
N ASP A 75 -10.48 -13.76 -9.74
CA ASP A 75 -9.87 -15.07 -9.51
C ASP A 75 -8.55 -15.16 -10.29
N LYS A 76 -7.45 -15.44 -9.58
CA LYS A 76 -6.10 -15.46 -10.16
C LYS A 76 -5.89 -16.58 -11.19
N THR A 77 -6.68 -17.64 -11.12
CA THR A 77 -6.56 -18.83 -11.99
C THR A 77 -7.37 -18.66 -13.27
N THR A 78 -8.59 -18.13 -13.13
CA THR A 78 -9.55 -18.05 -14.26
C THR A 78 -9.62 -16.66 -14.86
N GLY A 79 -9.16 -15.62 -14.14
CA GLY A 79 -9.31 -14.22 -14.54
C GLY A 79 -10.74 -13.69 -14.44
N VAL A 80 -11.67 -14.50 -13.93
CA VAL A 80 -13.09 -14.12 -13.81
C VAL A 80 -13.26 -13.22 -12.59
N GLN A 81 -14.07 -12.17 -12.74
CA GLN A 81 -14.40 -11.29 -11.63
C GLN A 81 -15.24 -12.05 -10.59
N LEU A 82 -14.88 -11.90 -9.32
CA LEU A 82 -15.62 -12.45 -8.19
C LEU A 82 -16.97 -11.75 -8.07
N ARG A 83 -17.99 -12.49 -7.66
CA ARG A 83 -19.26 -11.88 -7.28
C ARG A 83 -19.08 -11.15 -5.96
N PRO A 84 -19.69 -9.97 -5.77
CA PRO A 84 -19.51 -9.19 -4.54
C PRO A 84 -19.78 -9.98 -3.27
N GLU A 85 -20.79 -10.85 -3.25
CA GLU A 85 -21.15 -11.68 -2.10
C GLU A 85 -20.12 -12.78 -1.75
N GLU A 86 -19.14 -13.04 -2.62
CA GLU A 86 -18.00 -13.93 -2.34
C GLU A 86 -16.88 -13.22 -1.58
N ILE A 87 -16.99 -11.91 -1.38
CA ILE A 87 -16.00 -11.08 -0.71
C ILE A 87 -16.53 -10.66 0.66
N GLU A 88 -15.73 -10.92 1.70
CA GLU A 88 -16.03 -10.45 3.06
C GLU A 88 -14.93 -9.52 3.57
N PHE A 89 -15.32 -8.35 4.07
CA PHE A 89 -14.44 -7.42 4.77
C PHE A 89 -14.47 -7.67 6.27
N GLN A 90 -13.31 -7.99 6.82
CA GLN A 90 -13.06 -8.25 8.23
C GLN A 90 -12.27 -7.09 8.84
N ALA A 91 -12.97 -6.06 9.32
CA ALA A 91 -12.35 -4.84 9.86
C ALA A 91 -11.61 -5.12 11.17
N GLY A 92 -10.35 -4.68 11.26
CA GLY A 92 -9.52 -4.83 12.45
C GLY A 92 -9.37 -6.29 12.90
N PHE A 93 -9.25 -7.23 11.95
CA PHE A 93 -9.10 -8.66 12.24
C PHE A 93 -7.80 -8.93 12.99
N ARG A 94 -7.91 -9.64 14.12
CA ARG A 94 -6.78 -10.11 14.94
C ARG A 94 -7.11 -11.43 15.63
N ASN A 95 -6.15 -12.36 15.64
CA ASN A 95 -6.22 -13.61 16.41
C ASN A 95 -7.56 -14.34 16.21
N GLY A 96 -7.97 -14.51 14.96
CA GLY A 96 -9.19 -15.23 14.60
C GLY A 96 -10.48 -14.40 14.74
N ARG A 97 -10.42 -13.09 15.08
CA ARG A 97 -11.62 -12.27 15.30
C ARG A 97 -11.49 -10.86 14.73
N ALA A 98 -12.51 -10.43 13.99
CA ALA A 98 -12.65 -9.05 13.53
C ALA A 98 -13.54 -8.22 14.47
N LEU A 99 -13.37 -6.91 14.46
CA LEU A 99 -14.27 -5.96 15.12
C LEU A 99 -15.63 -5.88 14.40
N ALA A 100 -15.61 -6.04 13.08
CA ALA A 100 -16.82 -6.15 12.26
C ALA A 100 -16.56 -7.05 11.05
N TYR A 101 -17.57 -7.86 10.70
CA TYR A 101 -17.63 -8.67 9.49
C TYR A 101 -18.70 -8.09 8.57
N ARG A 102 -18.38 -7.84 7.31
CA ARG A 102 -19.33 -7.28 6.33
C ARG A 102 -19.15 -7.94 4.97
N SER A 103 -20.26 -8.47 4.44
CA SER A 103 -20.32 -8.87 3.05
C SER A 103 -20.28 -7.63 2.16
N VAL A 104 -19.80 -7.79 0.94
CA VAL A 104 -19.78 -6.76 -0.08
C VAL A 104 -21.09 -6.80 -0.87
N ALA A 105 -21.72 -5.65 -1.05
CA ALA A 105 -22.92 -5.50 -1.87
C ALA A 105 -22.60 -5.15 -3.33
N ARG A 106 -21.54 -4.36 -3.55
CA ARG A 106 -21.03 -3.96 -4.87
C ARG A 106 -19.52 -3.86 -4.84
N ALA A 107 -18.90 -4.22 -5.96
CA ALA A 107 -17.48 -4.13 -6.17
C ALA A 107 -17.20 -3.50 -7.53
N VAL A 108 -16.43 -2.43 -7.57
CA VAL A 108 -16.03 -1.76 -8.82
C VAL A 108 -14.52 -1.62 -8.88
N ALA A 109 -13.92 -2.15 -9.95
CA ALA A 109 -12.54 -1.86 -10.33
C ALA A 109 -12.48 -0.52 -11.07
N HIS A 110 -11.32 0.14 -11.03
CA HIS A 110 -11.11 1.33 -11.87
C HIS A 110 -11.40 1.00 -13.34
N PRO A 111 -12.12 1.85 -14.09
CA PRO A 111 -12.52 1.54 -15.48
C PRO A 111 -11.36 1.25 -16.42
N ASP A 112 -10.21 1.84 -16.15
CA ASP A 112 -8.98 1.64 -16.94
C ASP A 112 -8.17 0.41 -16.49
N TYR A 113 -8.55 -0.26 -15.41
CA TYR A 113 -7.87 -1.48 -14.97
C TYR A 113 -8.00 -2.60 -16.00
N ARG A 114 -6.91 -3.30 -16.27
CA ARG A 114 -6.84 -4.42 -17.20
C ARG A 114 -6.29 -5.66 -16.51
N ASN A 115 -7.17 -6.56 -16.09
CA ASN A 115 -6.79 -7.80 -15.38
C ASN A 115 -5.90 -8.74 -16.22
N ALA A 116 -6.00 -8.68 -17.54
CA ALA A 116 -5.23 -9.49 -18.48
C ALA A 116 -3.95 -8.80 -19.00
N ALA A 117 -3.55 -7.65 -18.41
CA ALA A 117 -2.29 -7.00 -18.76
C ALA A 117 -1.09 -7.91 -18.45
N GLU A 118 -0.09 -7.90 -19.32
CA GLU A 118 1.18 -8.56 -19.06
C GLU A 118 1.84 -7.96 -17.81
N ASP A 119 2.75 -8.72 -17.18
CA ASP A 119 3.48 -8.25 -16.00
C ASP A 119 4.23 -6.95 -16.31
N GLY A 120 4.24 -6.02 -15.35
CA GLY A 120 4.92 -4.75 -15.46
C GLY A 120 4.10 -3.57 -14.93
N LEU A 121 4.53 -2.35 -15.25
CA LEU A 121 3.87 -1.12 -14.79
C LEU A 121 2.44 -0.99 -15.31
N ASP A 122 2.14 -1.48 -16.52
CA ASP A 122 0.80 -1.42 -17.12
C ASP A 122 -0.25 -2.17 -16.28
N ARG A 123 0.17 -3.19 -15.53
CA ARG A 123 -0.69 -3.93 -14.60
C ARG A 123 -0.95 -3.18 -13.30
N VAL A 124 -0.01 -2.32 -12.91
CA VAL A 124 -0.13 -1.49 -11.69
C VAL A 124 -1.04 -0.29 -11.93
N ILE A 125 -0.98 0.27 -13.14
CA ILE A 125 -1.80 1.43 -13.51
C ILE A 125 -3.27 1.10 -13.33
N ALA A 126 -3.98 1.95 -12.57
CA ALA A 126 -5.40 1.78 -12.25
C ALA A 126 -5.76 0.50 -11.45
N ASP A 127 -4.78 -0.19 -10.85
CA ASP A 127 -5.03 -1.35 -9.99
C ASP A 127 -5.58 -0.93 -8.61
N VAL A 128 -6.74 -0.31 -8.64
CA VAL A 128 -7.46 0.19 -7.46
C VAL A 128 -8.96 -0.06 -7.61
N ALA A 129 -9.63 -0.34 -6.50
CA ALA A 129 -11.06 -0.70 -6.48
C ALA A 129 -11.77 -0.16 -5.25
N LEU A 130 -13.10 0.05 -5.38
CA LEU A 130 -14.00 0.32 -4.27
C LEU A 130 -14.98 -0.83 -4.07
N LEU A 131 -15.19 -1.15 -2.78
CA LEU A 131 -16.20 -2.10 -2.32
C LEU A 131 -17.26 -1.35 -1.52
N GLU A 132 -18.52 -1.49 -1.89
CA GLU A 132 -19.63 -1.04 -1.06
C GLU A 132 -20.08 -2.20 -0.16
N LEU A 133 -20.02 -1.98 1.15
CA LEU A 133 -20.45 -2.96 2.14
C LEU A 133 -21.98 -3.06 2.19
N SER A 134 -22.49 -4.25 2.46
CA SER A 134 -23.94 -4.51 2.60
C SER A 134 -24.58 -3.73 3.76
N GLN A 135 -23.81 -3.42 4.78
CA GLN A 135 -24.20 -2.58 5.92
C GLN A 135 -23.04 -1.72 6.38
N PRO A 136 -23.28 -0.47 6.78
CA PRO A 136 -22.23 0.40 7.29
C PRO A 136 -21.64 -0.12 8.61
N ILE A 137 -20.36 0.18 8.84
CA ILE A 137 -19.69 -0.02 10.13
C ILE A 137 -19.78 1.30 10.90
N ARG A 138 -20.43 1.27 12.07
CA ARG A 138 -20.62 2.44 12.93
C ARG A 138 -20.16 2.14 14.35
N LEU A 139 -18.90 1.72 14.48
CA LEU A 139 -18.25 1.48 15.76
C LEU A 139 -17.41 2.71 16.14
N PRO A 140 -17.57 3.28 17.34
CA PRO A 140 -16.79 4.46 17.75
C PRO A 140 -15.27 4.25 17.72
N SER A 141 -14.81 3.02 17.94
CA SER A 141 -13.39 2.63 17.90
C SER A 141 -12.84 2.45 16.50
N LEU A 142 -13.69 2.38 15.47
CA LEU A 142 -13.32 2.10 14.10
C LEU A 142 -13.74 3.27 13.22
N GLN A 143 -12.79 4.16 12.94
CA GLN A 143 -13.04 5.33 12.10
C GLN A 143 -12.53 5.08 10.69
N PRO A 144 -13.28 5.52 9.65
CA PRO A 144 -12.77 5.56 8.29
C PRO A 144 -11.55 6.50 8.19
N PHE A 145 -10.61 6.15 7.32
CA PHE A 145 -9.48 7.00 7.01
C PHE A 145 -9.85 8.08 6.01
N GLU A 146 -9.32 9.27 6.20
CA GLU A 146 -9.29 10.31 5.17
C GLU A 146 -8.25 9.96 4.10
N THR A 147 -8.45 10.48 2.89
CA THR A 147 -7.45 10.44 1.83
C THR A 147 -6.60 11.71 1.83
N GLY A 148 -5.39 11.62 1.30
CA GLY A 148 -4.42 12.73 1.26
C GLY A 148 -3.84 12.95 -0.14
N ALA A 149 -2.98 13.98 -0.23
CA ALA A 149 -2.25 14.27 -1.45
C ALA A 149 -1.21 13.19 -1.75
N VAL A 150 -0.94 12.98 -3.03
CA VAL A 150 0.10 12.04 -3.49
C VAL A 150 1.46 12.48 -2.96
N PRO A 151 2.23 11.57 -2.35
CA PRO A 151 3.58 11.87 -1.90
C PRO A 151 4.52 12.01 -3.08
N VAL A 152 5.64 12.71 -2.87
CA VAL A 152 6.70 12.89 -3.86
C VAL A 152 7.95 12.09 -3.48
N GLU A 153 8.87 11.94 -4.40
CA GLU A 153 10.17 11.32 -4.15
C GLU A 153 10.87 11.92 -2.93
N GLY A 154 11.34 11.07 -2.04
CA GLY A 154 11.96 11.43 -0.76
C GLY A 154 10.98 11.62 0.40
N ASP A 155 9.66 11.59 0.16
CA ASP A 155 8.69 11.54 1.25
C ASP A 155 8.75 10.18 1.97
N VAL A 156 8.41 10.19 3.26
CA VAL A 156 8.27 9.00 4.09
C VAL A 156 6.80 8.63 4.21
N VAL A 157 6.51 7.34 4.01
CA VAL A 157 5.16 6.77 4.12
C VAL A 157 5.16 5.57 5.06
N ALA A 158 3.97 5.15 5.50
CA ALA A 158 3.75 3.93 6.26
C ALA A 158 2.82 2.99 5.49
N VAL A 159 2.93 1.69 5.73
CA VAL A 159 2.00 0.69 5.21
C VAL A 159 1.45 -0.16 6.36
N VAL A 160 0.14 -0.44 6.34
CA VAL A 160 -0.50 -1.39 7.26
C VAL A 160 -1.15 -2.48 6.43
N SER A 161 -0.76 -3.74 6.66
CA SER A 161 -1.22 -4.83 5.82
C SER A 161 -1.30 -6.17 6.54
N TYR A 162 -2.18 -7.04 6.06
CA TYR A 162 -2.10 -8.48 6.27
C TYR A 162 -1.22 -9.09 5.19
N ALA A 163 -0.55 -10.21 5.48
CA ALA A 163 0.17 -10.95 4.46
C ALA A 163 0.35 -12.41 4.87
N GLN A 164 0.76 -13.24 3.91
CA GLN A 164 1.13 -14.62 4.15
C GLN A 164 2.15 -14.73 5.29
N TYR A 165 1.98 -15.69 6.18
CA TYR A 165 2.73 -15.89 7.43
C TYR A 165 2.51 -14.84 8.53
N ARG A 166 1.67 -13.83 8.30
CA ARG A 166 1.21 -12.83 9.27
C ARG A 166 -0.25 -12.44 9.02
N GLU A 167 -1.08 -13.40 8.66
CA GLU A 167 -2.49 -13.22 8.35
C GLU A 167 -3.39 -13.09 9.58
N GLU A 168 -2.87 -13.42 10.77
CA GLU A 168 -3.64 -13.40 12.01
C GLU A 168 -3.72 -12.04 12.70
N ALA A 169 -2.87 -11.09 12.30
CA ALA A 169 -2.94 -9.71 12.73
C ALA A 169 -2.37 -8.79 11.64
N PRO A 170 -2.82 -7.53 11.54
CA PRO A 170 -2.17 -6.59 10.64
C PRO A 170 -0.78 -6.25 11.17
N SER A 171 0.12 -5.92 10.28
CA SER A 171 1.44 -5.39 10.65
C SER A 171 1.62 -4.03 10.04
N ILE A 172 2.36 -3.16 10.75
CA ILE A 172 2.74 -1.83 10.28
C ILE A 172 4.23 -1.78 9.99
N GLN A 173 4.59 -1.14 8.89
CA GLN A 173 5.92 -0.60 8.64
C GLN A 173 5.76 0.92 8.63
N GLU A 174 6.31 1.59 9.65
CA GLU A 174 6.06 3.03 9.87
C GLU A 174 6.89 3.92 8.97
N THR A 175 8.01 3.41 8.45
CA THR A 175 8.93 4.17 7.61
C THR A 175 9.28 3.39 6.35
N CYS A 176 8.78 3.88 5.23
CA CYS A 176 9.19 3.48 3.90
C CYS A 176 9.46 4.76 3.10
N ASP A 177 10.46 4.73 2.22
CA ASP A 177 10.77 5.86 1.35
C ASP A 177 10.02 5.76 0.03
N VAL A 178 9.59 6.89 -0.48
CA VAL A 178 9.13 7.03 -1.86
C VAL A 178 10.38 7.19 -2.73
N LEU A 179 10.76 6.13 -3.45
CA LEU A 179 11.94 6.11 -4.33
C LEU A 179 11.69 6.84 -5.65
N ALA A 180 10.48 6.71 -6.18
CA ALA A 180 10.03 7.41 -7.37
C ALA A 180 8.51 7.53 -7.35
N GLY A 181 7.99 8.61 -7.90
CA GLY A 181 6.56 8.86 -8.03
C GLY A 181 6.21 9.39 -9.41
N ARG A 182 5.17 8.79 -10.01
CA ARG A 182 4.49 9.26 -11.21
C ARG A 182 3.02 9.45 -10.90
N GLU A 183 2.28 10.08 -11.81
CA GLU A 183 0.82 10.27 -11.63
C GLU A 183 0.06 8.94 -11.50
N ASP A 184 0.59 7.87 -12.07
CA ASP A 184 -0.03 6.55 -12.22
C ASP A 184 0.61 5.46 -11.36
N ALA A 185 1.81 5.66 -10.80
CA ALA A 185 2.50 4.67 -9.97
C ALA A 185 3.51 5.29 -9.00
N LEU A 186 3.64 4.66 -7.82
CA LEU A 186 4.70 4.93 -6.83
C LEU A 186 5.58 3.69 -6.67
N ILE A 187 6.88 3.91 -6.50
CA ILE A 187 7.86 2.89 -6.10
C ILE A 187 8.29 3.19 -4.66
N LEU A 188 8.07 2.22 -3.77
CA LEU A 188 8.28 2.39 -2.34
C LEU A 188 9.24 1.33 -1.80
N THR A 189 9.99 1.66 -0.75
CA THR A 189 10.82 0.66 -0.02
C THR A 189 10.01 -0.22 0.93
N CYS A 190 8.68 -0.06 0.99
CA CYS A 190 7.84 -0.86 1.87
C CYS A 190 7.94 -2.35 1.56
N SER A 191 8.09 -3.15 2.61
CA SER A 191 8.13 -4.61 2.54
C SER A 191 6.72 -5.16 2.41
N VAL A 192 6.41 -5.83 1.31
CA VAL A 192 5.09 -6.40 1.02
C VAL A 192 5.20 -7.85 0.56
N ASP A 193 4.17 -8.64 0.84
CA ASP A 193 4.07 -10.03 0.38
C ASP A 193 2.63 -10.38 -0.03
N PHE A 194 2.38 -11.64 -0.42
CA PHE A 194 1.04 -12.09 -0.76
C PHE A 194 0.04 -11.80 0.36
N GLY A 195 -1.09 -11.16 0.04
CA GLY A 195 -2.07 -10.65 1.00
C GLY A 195 -1.92 -9.17 1.32
N SER A 196 -0.75 -8.55 1.10
CA SER A 196 -0.59 -7.08 1.21
C SER A 196 -1.24 -6.31 0.04
N SER A 197 -1.66 -7.01 -1.01
CA SER A 197 -2.45 -6.44 -2.12
C SER A 197 -3.64 -5.65 -1.58
N GLY A 198 -3.81 -4.42 -2.04
CA GLY A 198 -4.87 -3.53 -1.57
C GLY A 198 -4.60 -2.84 -0.24
N ALA A 199 -3.44 -3.07 0.37
CA ALA A 199 -3.05 -2.39 1.61
C ALA A 199 -2.94 -0.88 1.40
N PRO A 200 -3.48 -0.07 2.33
CA PRO A 200 -3.34 1.37 2.28
C PRO A 200 -1.90 1.78 2.60
N VAL A 201 -1.43 2.76 1.84
CA VAL A 201 -0.20 3.50 2.12
C VAL A 201 -0.58 4.85 2.71
N PHE A 202 0.04 5.20 3.82
CA PHE A 202 -0.31 6.38 4.60
C PHE A 202 0.82 7.42 4.60
N VAL A 203 0.44 8.68 4.54
CA VAL A 203 1.24 9.78 5.06
C VAL A 203 0.70 10.12 6.46
N VAL A 204 1.58 10.13 7.45
CA VAL A 204 1.23 10.52 8.83
C VAL A 204 1.79 11.91 9.10
N ARG A 205 0.89 12.88 9.36
CA ARG A 205 1.28 14.27 9.72
C ARG A 205 0.50 14.69 10.95
N ASP A 206 1.20 15.21 11.94
CA ASP A 206 0.61 15.66 13.22
C ASP A 206 -0.24 14.57 13.90
N GLY A 207 0.18 13.31 13.78
CA GLY A 207 -0.54 12.15 14.33
C GLY A 207 -1.80 11.74 13.56
N VAL A 208 -2.08 12.36 12.41
CA VAL A 208 -3.21 12.01 11.53
C VAL A 208 -2.71 11.22 10.33
N ALA A 209 -3.17 9.97 10.20
CA ALA A 209 -2.88 9.11 9.06
C ALA A 209 -3.89 9.35 7.93
N ARG A 210 -3.38 9.65 6.72
CA ARG A 210 -4.19 9.78 5.50
C ARG A 210 -3.72 8.80 4.45
N ILE A 211 -4.66 8.11 3.82
CA ILE A 211 -4.36 7.18 2.72
C ILE A 211 -4.00 7.99 1.48
N VAL A 212 -2.85 7.72 0.89
CA VAL A 212 -2.33 8.43 -0.30
C VAL A 212 -2.20 7.51 -1.51
N SER A 213 -2.08 6.21 -1.27
CA SER A 213 -1.99 5.20 -2.33
C SER A 213 -2.38 3.81 -1.82
N VAL A 214 -2.44 2.84 -2.73
CA VAL A 214 -2.79 1.44 -2.46
C VAL A 214 -1.72 0.53 -3.04
N ILE A 215 -1.26 -0.44 -2.26
CA ILE A 215 -0.30 -1.46 -2.70
C ILE A 215 -0.93 -2.34 -3.79
N SER A 216 -0.26 -2.42 -4.92
CA SER A 216 -0.61 -3.27 -6.06
C SER A 216 0.28 -4.50 -6.15
N ALA A 217 1.59 -4.32 -6.19
CA ALA A 217 2.52 -5.42 -6.45
C ALA A 217 3.84 -5.28 -5.67
N LYS A 218 4.56 -6.40 -5.59
CA LYS A 218 5.97 -6.43 -5.23
C LYS A 218 6.81 -6.50 -6.51
N ALA A 219 7.97 -5.86 -6.49
CA ALA A 219 8.93 -5.84 -7.59
C ALA A 219 10.36 -5.89 -7.05
N GLU A 220 11.31 -5.86 -7.97
CA GLU A 220 12.74 -5.75 -7.67
C GLU A 220 13.35 -4.71 -8.60
N VAL A 221 14.14 -3.80 -8.02
CA VAL A 221 14.88 -2.77 -8.75
C VAL A 221 16.34 -2.84 -8.28
N ASP A 222 17.26 -3.07 -9.19
CA ASP A 222 18.70 -3.17 -8.92
C ASP A 222 19.06 -4.16 -7.78
N GLY A 223 18.34 -5.29 -7.69
CA GLY A 223 18.56 -6.31 -6.66
C GLY A 223 17.88 -6.00 -5.31
N HIS A 224 17.19 -4.89 -5.20
CA HIS A 224 16.44 -4.49 -3.99
C HIS A 224 14.94 -4.73 -4.16
N LYS A 225 14.34 -5.30 -3.13
CA LYS A 225 12.88 -5.49 -3.09
C LYS A 225 12.20 -4.14 -2.93
N VAL A 226 11.16 -3.90 -3.74
CA VAL A 226 10.33 -2.70 -3.68
C VAL A 226 8.86 -3.09 -3.77
N SER A 227 7.98 -2.18 -3.36
CA SER A 227 6.55 -2.28 -3.63
C SER A 227 6.11 -1.24 -4.65
N LEU A 228 5.15 -1.62 -5.48
CA LEU A 228 4.47 -0.75 -6.43
C LEU A 228 3.10 -0.41 -5.89
N ALA A 229 2.74 0.87 -5.91
CA ALA A 229 1.47 1.34 -5.39
C ALA A 229 0.79 2.32 -6.35
N VAL A 230 -0.55 2.35 -6.32
CA VAL A 230 -1.38 3.24 -7.15
C VAL A 230 -1.74 4.48 -6.36
N PRO A 231 -1.38 5.70 -6.82
CA PRO A 231 -1.81 6.94 -6.21
C PRO A 231 -3.33 7.11 -6.27
N LEU A 232 -3.92 7.73 -5.23
CA LEU A 232 -5.38 7.91 -5.18
C LEU A 232 -5.87 9.17 -5.92
N ALA A 233 -4.99 10.13 -6.20
CA ALA A 233 -5.40 11.37 -6.88
C ALA A 233 -6.01 11.07 -8.24
N GLY A 234 -7.24 11.54 -8.46
CA GLY A 234 -8.01 11.25 -9.67
C GLY A 234 -8.67 9.86 -9.69
N ALA A 235 -7.96 8.81 -9.30
CA ALA A 235 -8.47 7.44 -9.32
C ALA A 235 -9.69 7.26 -8.41
N LEU A 236 -9.70 7.87 -7.24
CA LEU A 236 -10.82 7.77 -6.30
C LEU A 236 -12.09 8.40 -6.85
N ALA A 237 -12.01 9.59 -7.45
CA ALA A 237 -13.18 10.25 -8.05
C ALA A 237 -13.77 9.39 -9.18
N THR A 238 -12.93 8.84 -10.05
CA THR A 238 -13.36 7.93 -11.12
C THR A 238 -14.04 6.67 -10.57
N LEU A 239 -13.53 6.11 -9.48
CA LEU A 239 -14.13 4.95 -8.81
C LEU A 239 -15.48 5.28 -8.17
N GLU A 240 -15.61 6.45 -7.54
CA GLU A 240 -16.87 6.91 -6.95
C GLU A 240 -17.95 7.11 -8.02
N GLU A 241 -17.59 7.68 -9.17
CA GLU A 241 -18.48 7.80 -10.33
C GLU A 241 -18.91 6.42 -10.87
N ALA A 242 -17.96 5.49 -11.02
CA ALA A 242 -18.25 4.12 -11.46
C ALA A 242 -19.17 3.39 -10.48
N LEU A 243 -18.95 3.57 -9.17
CA LEU A 243 -19.82 3.00 -8.13
C LEU A 243 -21.23 3.61 -8.17
N ALA A 244 -21.34 4.92 -8.36
CA ALA A 244 -22.64 5.59 -8.51
C ALA A 244 -23.41 5.08 -9.73
N ALA A 245 -22.73 4.89 -10.87
CA ALA A 245 -23.33 4.31 -12.07
C ALA A 245 -23.82 2.87 -11.85
N SER A 246 -23.05 2.05 -11.13
CA SER A 246 -23.43 0.65 -10.83
C SER A 246 -24.70 0.53 -9.97
N ARG A 247 -25.01 1.55 -9.15
CA ARG A 247 -26.25 1.60 -8.35
C ARG A 247 -27.50 1.87 -9.18
N GLN A 248 -27.37 2.48 -10.35
CA GLN A 248 -28.47 2.84 -11.24
C GLN A 248 -28.84 1.71 -12.21
N GLY A 249 -27.94 0.77 -12.44
CA GLY A 249 -28.10 -0.37 -13.36
C GLY A 249 -28.57 -1.67 -12.69
N SER A 250 -28.90 -1.65 -11.40
CA SER A 250 -29.27 -2.83 -10.59
C SER A 250 -30.76 -2.94 -10.35
#